data_95daff482a196bd227316eaaf5c6ecbb
#
_entry.id   95daff482a196bd227316eaaf5c6ecbb
#
_cell.length_a   1.000
_cell.length_b   1.000
_cell.length_c   1.000
_cell.angle_alpha   90.00
_cell.angle_beta   90.00
_cell.angle_gamma   90.00
#
_symmetry.space_group_name_H-M   'P 1'
#
loop_
_entity.id
_entity.type
_entity.pdbx_description
1 polymer ?
#
loop_
_entity_poly.entity_id
_entity_poly.type
_entity_poly.pdbx_seq_one_letter_code
_entity_poly.pdbx_strand_id
1 'polypeptide(L)'
;MATIELLHIADCPNLGETLLRLVRAVENTMPSNPTITSTLIDSAETAARVPFAGSPTILVDGVDLFPTDGRTNDLACRIYLTPNGMAGAPTQQQIEVALTAHG
;
A
#
# COMPACT_ATOMS: atom_id res chain seq x y z
N MET A 1 3.11 0.74 -18.65
CA MET A 1 3.61 -0.07 -17.52
C MET A 1 3.13 0.51 -16.20
N ALA A 2 2.68 -0.33 -15.28
CA ALA A 2 2.27 0.13 -13.97
C ALA A 2 3.49 0.37 -13.08
N THR A 3 3.44 1.43 -12.28
CA THR A 3 4.42 1.72 -11.24
C THR A 3 3.77 1.42 -9.91
N ILE A 4 4.40 0.55 -9.12
CA ILE A 4 3.88 0.16 -7.81
C ILE A 4 4.85 0.64 -6.73
N GLU A 5 4.30 1.37 -5.76
CA GLU A 5 5.09 1.93 -4.67
C GLU A 5 4.43 1.62 -3.34
N LEU A 6 5.25 1.21 -2.37
CA LEU A 6 4.80 0.94 -1.01
C LEU A 6 5.38 1.99 -0.08
N LEU A 7 4.51 2.85 0.46
CA LEU A 7 4.91 3.90 1.39
C LEU A 7 4.81 3.38 2.82
N HIS A 8 5.84 3.59 3.62
CA HIS A 8 5.87 3.10 4.99
C HIS A 8 6.67 4.02 5.91
N ILE A 9 6.38 3.93 7.21
CA ILE A 9 7.16 4.60 8.25
C ILE A 9 8.28 3.68 8.73
N ALA A 10 9.24 4.26 9.48
CA ALA A 10 10.30 3.48 10.11
C ALA A 10 9.71 2.46 11.09
N ASP A 11 10.30 1.28 11.13
CA ASP A 11 9.90 0.19 12.04
C ASP A 11 8.42 -0.19 11.93
N CYS A 12 7.84 -0.08 10.74
CA CYS A 12 6.45 -0.49 10.50
C CYS A 12 6.30 -2.00 10.68
N PRO A 13 5.52 -2.46 11.68
CA PRO A 13 5.40 -3.90 11.95
C PRO A 13 4.67 -4.66 10.85
N ASN A 14 3.94 -3.96 9.99
CA ASN A 14 3.13 -4.57 8.94
C ASN A 14 3.78 -4.50 7.56
N LEU A 15 5.00 -3.93 7.47
CA LEU A 15 5.65 -3.73 6.18
C LEU A 15 5.98 -5.04 5.49
N GLY A 16 6.64 -5.96 6.20
CA GLY A 16 7.08 -7.23 5.62
C GLY A 16 5.92 -8.07 5.11
N GLU A 17 4.85 -8.18 5.90
CA GLU A 17 3.66 -8.92 5.52
C GLU A 17 2.96 -8.29 4.33
N THR A 18 2.81 -6.97 4.33
CA THR A 18 2.18 -6.25 3.23
C THR A 18 2.98 -6.40 1.95
N LEU A 19 4.30 -6.28 2.04
CA LEU A 19 5.17 -6.44 0.87
C LEU A 19 5.06 -7.84 0.29
N LEU A 20 5.07 -8.86 1.13
CA LEU A 20 4.94 -10.25 0.68
C LEU A 20 3.61 -10.48 -0.03
N ARG A 21 2.51 -10.00 0.55
CA ARG A 21 1.18 -10.12 -0.05
C ARG A 21 1.08 -9.34 -1.35
N LEU A 22 1.69 -8.16 -1.40
CA LEU A 22 1.70 -7.33 -2.61
C LEU A 22 2.47 -8.01 -3.74
N VAL A 23 3.65 -8.56 -3.46
CA VAL A 23 4.45 -9.30 -4.44
C VAL A 23 3.65 -10.46 -5.01
N ARG A 24 3.03 -11.26 -4.15
CA ARG A 24 2.22 -12.41 -4.59
C ARG A 24 1.02 -11.99 -5.41
N ALA A 25 0.35 -10.92 -5.00
CA ALA A 25 -0.81 -10.40 -5.73
C ALA A 25 -0.41 -9.92 -7.12
N VAL A 26 0.71 -9.22 -7.23
CA VAL A 26 1.24 -8.74 -8.51
C VAL A 26 1.57 -9.92 -9.43
N GLU A 27 2.26 -10.93 -8.89
CA GLU A 27 2.60 -12.13 -9.67
C GLU A 27 1.36 -12.83 -10.21
N ASN A 28 0.27 -12.84 -9.45
CA ASN A 28 -0.97 -13.52 -9.82
C ASN A 28 -1.85 -12.72 -10.78
N THR A 29 -1.74 -11.39 -10.80
CA THR A 29 -2.67 -10.53 -11.54
C THR A 29 -2.03 -9.71 -12.65
N MET A 30 -0.72 -9.50 -12.60
CA MET A 30 -0.03 -8.61 -13.54
C MET A 30 1.08 -9.35 -14.27
N PRO A 31 0.81 -9.85 -15.48
CA PRO A 31 1.80 -10.67 -16.21
C PRO A 31 3.06 -9.90 -16.59
N SER A 32 3.02 -8.58 -16.66
CA SER A 32 4.20 -7.76 -16.92
C SER A 32 5.15 -7.70 -15.73
N ASN A 33 4.71 -8.15 -14.57
CA ASN A 33 5.50 -8.22 -13.33
C ASN A 33 6.23 -6.89 -13.05
N PRO A 34 5.49 -5.79 -12.82
CA PRO A 34 6.10 -4.47 -12.60
C PRO A 34 6.97 -4.44 -11.35
N THR A 35 7.95 -3.54 -11.35
CA THR A 35 8.82 -3.36 -10.20
C THR A 35 8.07 -2.72 -9.05
N ILE A 36 8.26 -3.26 -7.85
CA ILE A 36 7.69 -2.72 -6.61
C ILE A 36 8.79 -1.96 -5.88
N THR A 37 8.54 -0.68 -5.60
CA THR A 37 9.48 0.19 -4.88
C THR A 37 8.93 0.45 -3.48
N SER A 38 9.80 0.38 -2.46
CA SER A 38 9.45 0.75 -1.09
C SER A 38 10.04 2.12 -0.79
N THR A 39 9.23 3.02 -0.23
CA THR A 39 9.64 4.38 0.08
C THR A 39 9.39 4.69 1.56
N LEU A 40 10.44 5.07 2.27
CA LEU A 40 10.34 5.46 3.67
C LEU A 40 9.76 6.86 3.78
N ILE A 41 8.70 7.00 4.58
CA ILE A 41 8.11 8.29 4.93
C ILE A 41 8.64 8.63 6.32
N ASP A 42 9.59 9.54 6.39
CA ASP A 42 10.35 9.83 7.62
C ASP A 42 10.00 11.17 8.26
N SER A 43 9.09 11.93 7.66
CA SER A 43 8.67 13.22 8.21
C SER A 43 7.27 13.57 7.74
N ALA A 44 6.59 14.45 8.50
CA ALA A 44 5.29 14.96 8.11
C ALA A 44 5.37 15.74 6.80
N GLU A 45 6.48 16.41 6.54
CA GLU A 45 6.69 17.14 5.30
C GLU A 45 6.72 16.20 4.09
N THR A 46 7.45 15.08 4.20
CA THR A 46 7.49 14.07 3.14
C THR A 46 6.10 13.45 2.93
N ALA A 47 5.41 13.14 4.03
CA ALA A 47 4.05 12.57 3.96
C ALA A 47 3.08 13.51 3.23
N ALA A 48 3.22 14.80 3.42
CA ALA A 48 2.33 15.80 2.80
C ALA A 48 2.53 15.91 1.29
N ARG A 49 3.67 15.46 0.75
CA ARG A 49 4.00 15.54 -0.68
C ARG A 49 3.44 14.39 -1.49
N VAL A 50 2.98 13.33 -0.85
CA VAL A 50 2.50 12.11 -1.50
C VAL A 50 1.13 11.76 -0.93
N PRO A 51 0.33 10.91 -1.61
CA PRO A 51 -1.00 10.53 -1.10
C PRO A 51 -0.88 9.47 0.01
N PHE A 52 -0.21 9.86 1.10
CA PHE A 52 0.00 8.98 2.24
C PHE A 52 -1.24 8.98 3.15
N ALA A 53 -1.72 7.79 3.47
CA ALA A 53 -2.91 7.61 4.32
C ALA A 53 -2.60 6.70 5.52
N GLY A 54 -1.34 6.68 5.96
CA GLY A 54 -0.86 5.82 7.02
C GLY A 54 0.01 4.69 6.47
N SER A 55 0.75 4.04 7.35
CA SER A 55 1.70 2.99 6.96
C SER A 55 1.09 1.60 7.16
N PRO A 56 1.12 0.71 6.16
CA PRO A 56 1.64 0.92 4.82
C PRO A 56 0.57 1.47 3.85
N THR A 57 0.97 2.27 2.88
CA THR A 57 0.09 2.74 1.80
C THR A 57 0.62 2.18 0.48
N ILE A 58 -0.26 1.58 -0.33
CA ILE A 58 0.09 1.01 -1.63
C ILE A 58 -0.37 1.97 -2.72
N LEU A 59 0.57 2.44 -3.55
CA LEU A 59 0.26 3.29 -4.69
C LEU A 59 0.45 2.51 -5.98
N VAL A 60 -0.50 2.65 -6.90
CA VAL A 60 -0.37 2.14 -8.26
C VAL A 60 -0.54 3.33 -9.20
N ASP A 61 0.51 3.62 -9.97
CA ASP A 61 0.58 4.79 -10.84
C ASP A 61 0.31 6.10 -10.07
N GLY A 62 0.79 6.18 -8.82
CA GLY A 62 0.66 7.35 -7.99
C GLY A 62 -0.68 7.49 -7.27
N VAL A 63 -1.56 6.49 -7.38
CA VAL A 63 -2.91 6.50 -6.80
C VAL A 63 -3.01 5.44 -5.71
N ASP A 64 -3.60 5.80 -4.56
CA ASP A 64 -3.82 4.86 -3.46
C ASP A 64 -4.72 3.71 -3.94
N LEU A 65 -4.23 2.48 -3.81
CA LEU A 65 -4.97 1.29 -4.24
C LEU A 65 -6.24 1.07 -3.42
N PHE A 66 -6.25 1.56 -2.18
CA PHE A 66 -7.39 1.50 -1.28
C PHE A 66 -7.79 2.93 -0.88
N PRO A 67 -8.44 3.69 -1.79
CA PRO A 67 -8.74 5.10 -1.53
C PRO A 67 -9.54 5.31 -0.25
N THR A 68 -9.19 6.35 0.48
CA THR A 68 -9.86 6.70 1.72
C THR A 68 -9.84 8.22 1.89
N ASP A 69 -10.79 8.75 2.67
CA ASP A 69 -10.79 10.14 3.07
C ASP A 69 -9.74 10.43 4.15
N GLY A 70 -9.09 9.39 4.66
CA GLY A 70 -8.13 9.48 5.76
C GLY A 70 -6.71 9.82 5.36
N ARG A 71 -6.50 10.54 4.25
CA ARG A 71 -5.17 11.01 3.89
C ARG A 71 -4.59 11.83 5.03
N THR A 72 -3.34 11.56 5.39
CA THR A 72 -2.72 12.17 6.56
C THR A 72 -1.25 12.49 6.30
N ASN A 73 -0.71 13.43 7.08
CA ASN A 73 0.72 13.66 7.17
C ASN A 73 1.29 13.16 8.51
N ASP A 74 0.50 12.46 9.30
CA ASP A 74 0.97 11.82 10.53
C ASP A 74 1.71 10.54 10.22
N LEU A 75 2.82 10.30 10.90
CA LEU A 75 3.61 9.08 10.74
C LEU A 75 3.02 7.97 11.62
N ALA A 76 1.88 7.45 11.19
CA ALA A 76 1.10 6.49 11.97
C ALA A 76 0.76 5.26 11.13
N CYS A 77 0.37 4.19 11.83
CA CYS A 77 -0.09 2.97 11.18
C CYS A 77 -1.47 3.16 10.57
N ARG A 78 -1.68 2.53 9.42
CA ARG A 78 -2.97 2.53 8.74
C ARG A 78 -3.79 1.33 9.19
N ILE A 79 -5.10 1.52 9.27
CA ILE A 79 -6.03 0.44 9.56
C ILE A 79 -6.76 0.08 8.27
N TYR A 80 -6.73 -1.20 7.93
CA TYR A 80 -7.46 -1.76 6.78
C TYR A 80 -8.64 -2.57 7.28
N LEU A 81 -9.80 -2.36 6.64
CA LEU A 81 -10.96 -3.20 6.91
C LEU A 81 -10.86 -4.45 6.03
N THR A 82 -10.80 -5.62 6.66
CA THR A 82 -10.68 -6.89 5.97
C THR A 82 -11.87 -7.79 6.29
N PRO A 83 -12.07 -8.88 5.54
CA PRO A 83 -13.11 -9.86 5.87
C PRO A 83 -12.96 -10.45 7.27
N ASN A 84 -11.75 -10.39 7.84
CA ASN A 84 -11.46 -10.91 9.18
C ASN A 84 -11.49 -9.83 10.26
N GLY A 85 -11.94 -8.61 9.93
CA GLY A 85 -11.95 -7.47 10.82
C GLY A 85 -10.87 -6.45 10.48
N MET A 86 -10.67 -5.48 11.37
CA MET A 86 -9.66 -4.45 11.18
C MET A 86 -8.26 -5.02 11.35
N ALA A 87 -7.34 -4.63 10.46
CA ALA A 87 -5.98 -5.15 10.46
C ALA A 87 -4.99 -4.08 9.99
N GLY A 88 -3.71 -4.30 10.25
CA GLY A 88 -2.64 -3.40 9.82
C GLY A 88 -2.24 -3.56 8.35
N ALA A 89 -2.82 -4.54 7.66
CA ALA A 89 -2.53 -4.80 6.25
C ALA A 89 -3.75 -5.39 5.57
N PRO A 90 -3.94 -5.12 4.26
CA PRO A 90 -5.00 -5.79 3.51
C PRO A 90 -4.63 -7.25 3.27
N THR A 91 -5.63 -8.08 2.96
CA THR A 91 -5.38 -9.47 2.57
C THR A 91 -4.81 -9.52 1.15
N GLN A 92 -4.14 -10.62 0.81
CA GLN A 92 -3.65 -10.82 -0.55
C GLN A 92 -4.80 -10.75 -1.56
N GLN A 93 -5.93 -11.37 -1.24
CA GLN A 93 -7.11 -11.35 -2.10
C GLN A 93 -7.64 -9.94 -2.33
N GLN A 94 -7.67 -9.11 -1.28
CA GLN A 94 -8.09 -7.71 -1.42
C GLN A 94 -7.16 -6.95 -2.37
N ILE A 95 -5.86 -7.19 -2.26
CA ILE A 95 -4.88 -6.55 -3.15
C ILE A 95 -5.11 -7.02 -4.59
N GLU A 96 -5.32 -8.32 -4.81
CA GLU A 96 -5.56 -8.87 -6.14
C GLU A 96 -6.81 -8.28 -6.79
N VAL A 97 -7.90 -8.20 -6.04
CA VAL A 97 -9.15 -7.60 -6.53
C VAL A 97 -8.94 -6.13 -6.89
N ALA A 98 -8.26 -5.39 -6.03
CA ALA A 98 -8.01 -3.96 -6.25
C ALA A 98 -7.09 -3.72 -7.46
N LEU A 99 -6.05 -4.53 -7.64
CA LEU A 99 -5.17 -4.45 -8.80
C LEU A 99 -5.92 -4.73 -10.10
N THR A 100 -6.78 -5.73 -10.09
CA THR A 100 -7.60 -6.08 -11.26
C THR A 100 -8.56 -4.96 -11.61
N ALA A 101 -9.19 -4.34 -10.60
CA ALA A 101 -10.12 -3.24 -10.80
C ALA A 101 -9.42 -1.95 -11.26
N HIS A 102 -8.17 -1.74 -10.86
CA HIS A 102 -7.40 -0.56 -11.24
C HIS A 102 -7.07 -0.57 -12.74
N GLY A 103 -6.79 -1.74 -13.25
CA GLY A 103 -6.47 -1.91 -14.67
C GLY A 103 -7.62 -1.59 -15.58
#